data_35add2f773fc8f15ecc4cb52195059e4
#
_entry.id   35add2f773fc8f15ecc4cb52195059e4
#
_cell.length_a   1.000
_cell.length_b   1.000
_cell.length_c   1.000
_cell.angle_alpha   90.00
_cell.angle_beta   90.00
_cell.angle_gamma   90.00
#
_symmetry.space_group_name_H-M   'P 1'
#
loop_
_entity.id
_entity.type
_entity.pdbx_description
1 polymer ?
#
loop_
_entity_poly.entity_id
_entity_poly.type
_entity_poly.pdbx_seq_one_letter_code
_entity_poly.pdbx_strand_id
1 'polypeptide(L)'
;MSFLNIKKGDGFRPNSGFDSTNLFAKITHDFSNNTKLSAEVTYLDYLAQQSGGLTDYLFKENPYQSNRKRNWFGLNWLLYNIKFEHSFSEKSNISINIFGLDAERKAIGFRSNRVGQIDSNKERDLIKGDFNNHGIEIRWLQNYPLGNKKAVFLVGGKYYNAKNTSAQGPGSSASDADFSFYRNRYPNYQRQSDYTYPNKNLALFVENIFYLSEKISFTPGMRYEDILTSSDGSFKKINTDAAGNVILNETLSGNESRKRSFVLFGLGASYKAKKSLEFYANFSQNYRSVTFTDISVINPAFSINPNITDEKGNTFDMGIRGKIKKSLSFDLNLFNISYQNRIGFIQKVDRFNSVKSERGNVGNARLYGIESLMDINLASWLKMDDAKYALTSFLNYSYINSEYISAEKVGIKGNKVEFVPTDNLKAGLMFGYKNIALNFQYSYVSQQFTDASNAVQGSISGVIGQIPTYDLIDFSMNYTLNKFKFEFGINNLLNEAYFTRRATGYPGPGIIPSPNQNLYLSTQYKF
;
A
#
# COMPACT_ATOMS: atom_id res chain seq x y z
N MET A 1 0.99 -24.32 12.23
CA MET A 1 1.88 -23.17 12.48
C MET A 1 1.06 -22.09 13.15
N SER A 2 1.57 -21.48 14.23
CA SER A 2 0.90 -20.34 14.88
C SER A 2 1.95 -19.41 15.48
N PHE A 3 1.60 -18.14 15.65
CA PHE A 3 2.37 -17.20 16.44
C PHE A 3 1.46 -16.20 17.14
N LEU A 4 1.93 -15.69 18.26
CA LEU A 4 1.38 -14.53 18.95
C LEU A 4 2.48 -13.48 19.05
N ASN A 5 2.19 -12.26 18.63
CA ASN A 5 3.10 -11.12 18.70
C ASN A 5 2.42 -9.98 19.45
N ILE A 6 2.99 -9.59 20.58
CA ILE A 6 2.53 -8.47 21.40
C ILE A 6 3.61 -7.41 21.40
N LYS A 7 3.24 -6.17 21.03
CA LYS A 7 4.13 -5.01 21.01
C LYS A 7 3.49 -3.87 21.77
N LYS A 8 4.30 -3.20 22.58
CA LYS A 8 3.92 -1.98 23.28
C LYS A 8 5.10 -1.03 23.29
N GLY A 9 4.85 0.27 23.15
CA GLY A 9 5.90 1.26 23.16
C GLY A 9 5.37 2.68 23.19
N ASP A 10 6.23 3.61 23.59
CA ASP A 10 5.89 5.05 23.66
C ASP A 10 6.09 5.75 22.31
N GLY A 11 6.68 5.04 21.32
CA GLY A 11 7.04 5.59 20.03
C GLY A 11 8.27 6.50 20.11
N PHE A 12 8.63 7.16 19.00
CA PHE A 12 9.83 8.01 18.92
C PHE A 12 9.52 9.51 19.04
N ARG A 13 8.25 9.87 19.17
CA ARG A 13 7.77 11.26 19.35
C ARG A 13 6.82 11.33 20.53
N PRO A 14 6.66 12.48 21.19
CA PRO A 14 5.59 12.66 22.18
C PRO A 14 4.22 12.35 21.54
N ASN A 15 3.34 11.73 22.30
CA ASN A 15 2.00 11.31 21.84
C ASN A 15 2.03 10.37 20.62
N SER A 16 2.92 9.37 20.61
CA SER A 16 3.02 8.32 19.60
C SER A 16 3.07 6.91 20.19
N GLY A 17 2.65 6.77 21.44
CA GLY A 17 2.54 5.47 22.10
C GLY A 17 1.57 4.54 21.40
N PHE A 18 1.83 3.23 21.48
CA PHE A 18 1.00 2.22 20.83
C PHE A 18 0.98 0.89 21.59
N ASP A 19 -0.12 0.16 21.42
CA ASP A 19 -0.30 -1.23 21.79
C ASP A 19 -0.72 -2.01 20.55
N SER A 20 -0.17 -3.22 20.37
CA SER A 20 -0.49 -4.09 19.25
C SER A 20 -0.44 -5.55 19.65
N THR A 21 -1.52 -6.28 19.38
CA THR A 21 -1.61 -7.73 19.53
C THR A 21 -1.91 -8.35 18.18
N ASN A 22 -1.06 -9.24 17.71
CA ASN A 22 -1.25 -9.95 16.44
C ASN A 22 -1.17 -11.45 16.68
N LEU A 23 -2.21 -12.17 16.27
CA LEU A 23 -2.29 -13.64 16.32
C LEU A 23 -2.40 -14.15 14.88
N PHE A 24 -1.63 -15.19 14.58
CA PHE A 24 -1.77 -15.97 13.36
C PHE A 24 -1.88 -17.46 13.70
N ALA A 25 -2.79 -18.16 13.02
CA ALA A 25 -2.87 -19.59 13.07
C ALA A 25 -3.14 -20.17 11.68
N LYS A 26 -2.44 -21.25 11.35
CA LYS A 26 -2.63 -22.02 10.11
C LYS A 26 -2.63 -23.49 10.42
N ILE A 27 -3.65 -24.19 9.94
CA ILE A 27 -3.78 -25.64 9.96
C ILE A 27 -3.83 -26.11 8.51
N THR A 28 -3.12 -27.20 8.24
CA THR A 28 -3.13 -27.86 6.94
C THR A 28 -3.33 -29.34 7.19
N HIS A 29 -4.24 -29.94 6.45
CA HIS A 29 -4.53 -31.37 6.52
C HIS A 29 -4.53 -31.97 5.11
N ASP A 30 -3.74 -33.01 4.93
CA ASP A 30 -3.69 -33.80 3.71
C ASP A 30 -4.59 -35.03 3.90
N PHE A 31 -5.80 -35.02 3.30
CA PHE A 31 -6.73 -36.14 3.33
C PHE A 31 -6.22 -37.33 2.53
N SER A 32 -5.45 -37.03 1.50
CA SER A 32 -4.77 -38.01 0.62
C SER A 32 -3.60 -37.32 -0.07
N ASN A 33 -2.81 -38.08 -0.84
CA ASN A 33 -1.74 -37.51 -1.68
C ASN A 33 -2.26 -36.48 -2.70
N ASN A 34 -3.57 -36.51 -2.99
CA ASN A 34 -4.20 -35.69 -4.02
C ASN A 34 -5.13 -34.63 -3.45
N THR A 35 -5.42 -34.64 -2.15
CA THR A 35 -6.44 -33.75 -1.57
C THR A 35 -5.92 -33.09 -0.29
N LYS A 36 -5.92 -31.76 -0.31
CA LYS A 36 -5.39 -30.93 0.77
C LYS A 36 -6.38 -29.82 1.14
N LEU A 37 -6.55 -29.60 2.44
CA LEU A 37 -7.30 -28.48 3.00
C LEU A 37 -6.38 -27.66 3.90
N SER A 38 -6.38 -26.36 3.70
CA SER A 38 -5.67 -25.42 4.56
C SER A 38 -6.66 -24.38 5.08
N ALA A 39 -6.57 -24.05 6.35
CA ALA A 39 -7.30 -22.94 6.96
C ALA A 39 -6.31 -22.05 7.71
N GLU A 40 -6.44 -20.74 7.52
CA GLU A 40 -5.62 -19.75 8.20
C GLU A 40 -6.44 -18.59 8.69
N VAL A 41 -6.05 -18.03 9.82
CA VAL A 41 -6.65 -16.86 10.44
C VAL A 41 -5.56 -15.93 10.94
N THR A 42 -5.79 -14.62 10.73
CA THR A 42 -4.96 -13.55 11.31
C THR A 42 -5.87 -12.60 12.06
N TYR A 43 -5.54 -12.35 13.31
CA TYR A 43 -6.21 -11.33 14.13
C TYR A 43 -5.21 -10.25 14.49
N LEU A 44 -5.62 -8.99 14.39
CA LEU A 44 -4.87 -7.83 14.86
C LEU A 44 -5.78 -6.93 15.69
N ASP A 45 -5.29 -6.54 16.86
CA ASP A 45 -5.81 -5.40 17.63
C ASP A 45 -4.69 -4.38 17.79
N TYR A 46 -4.97 -3.12 17.42
CA TYR A 46 -3.99 -2.05 17.41
C TYR A 46 -4.60 -0.74 17.89
N LEU A 47 -3.95 -0.12 18.87
CA LEU A 47 -4.29 1.20 19.36
C LEU A 47 -3.05 2.08 19.40
N ALA A 48 -3.12 3.29 18.87
CA ALA A 48 -2.00 4.23 18.90
C ALA A 48 -2.43 5.69 19.07
N GLN A 49 -1.62 6.45 19.77
CA GLN A 49 -1.68 7.92 19.73
C GLN A 49 -1.12 8.44 18.40
N GLN A 50 -1.56 9.63 18.02
CA GLN A 50 -1.18 10.28 16.76
C GLN A 50 -0.63 11.67 17.03
N SER A 51 0.68 11.82 16.93
CA SER A 51 1.42 13.06 17.22
C SER A 51 1.06 14.25 16.33
N GLY A 52 0.32 14.01 15.23
CA GLY A 52 0.00 15.00 14.20
C GLY A 52 1.12 15.18 13.17
N GLY A 53 0.81 15.90 12.10
CA GLY A 53 1.76 16.25 11.05
C GLY A 53 2.48 17.58 11.34
N LEU A 54 3.56 17.86 10.58
CA LEU A 54 4.36 19.07 10.68
C LEU A 54 4.32 19.88 9.38
N THR A 55 4.59 21.17 9.44
CA THR A 55 4.98 21.98 8.28
C THR A 55 6.48 21.82 8.02
N ASP A 56 6.97 22.28 6.86
CA ASP A 56 8.41 22.29 6.57
C ASP A 56 9.20 23.07 7.61
N TYR A 57 8.67 24.21 8.05
CA TYR A 57 9.28 25.01 9.12
C TYR A 57 9.40 24.24 10.43
N LEU A 58 8.29 23.63 10.91
CA LEU A 58 8.28 22.87 12.15
C LEU A 58 9.17 21.62 12.07
N PHE A 59 9.21 20.97 10.90
CA PHE A 59 10.08 19.82 10.68
C PHE A 59 11.57 20.22 10.75
N LYS A 60 11.94 21.35 10.15
CA LYS A 60 13.30 21.86 10.19
C LYS A 60 13.71 22.31 11.60
N GLU A 61 12.79 22.89 12.37
CA GLU A 61 13.04 23.32 13.76
C GLU A 61 13.23 22.12 14.69
N ASN A 62 12.28 21.17 14.68
CA ASN A 62 12.36 19.94 15.45
C ASN A 62 11.48 18.85 14.82
N PRO A 63 12.06 17.88 14.09
CA PRO A 63 11.30 16.82 13.43
C PRO A 63 10.56 15.89 14.41
N TYR A 64 10.95 15.88 15.67
CA TYR A 64 10.40 14.96 16.68
C TYR A 64 9.34 15.60 17.58
N GLN A 65 8.95 16.84 17.33
CA GLN A 65 7.89 17.50 18.07
C GLN A 65 6.50 16.91 17.77
N SER A 66 5.58 17.05 18.72
CA SER A 66 4.17 16.72 18.58
C SER A 66 3.31 17.96 18.69
N ASN A 67 2.31 18.11 17.80
CA ASN A 67 1.34 19.19 17.87
C ASN A 67 -0.09 18.68 18.15
N ARG A 68 -0.26 17.37 18.45
CA ARG A 68 -1.54 16.74 18.79
C ARG A 68 -1.41 15.85 20.01
N LYS A 69 -2.17 16.15 21.05
CA LYS A 69 -2.16 15.40 22.31
C LYS A 69 -3.32 14.43 22.46
N ARG A 70 -4.42 14.69 21.75
CA ARG A 70 -5.70 14.01 21.94
C ARG A 70 -6.13 13.17 20.74
N ASN A 71 -5.20 12.88 19.84
CA ASN A 71 -5.50 12.13 18.63
C ASN A 71 -5.16 10.66 18.82
N TRP A 72 -6.12 9.78 18.48
CA TRP A 72 -5.99 8.34 18.59
C TRP A 72 -6.45 7.64 17.33
N PHE A 73 -5.86 6.50 17.08
CA PHE A 73 -6.20 5.60 15.99
C PHE A 73 -6.32 4.19 16.53
N GLY A 74 -7.45 3.54 16.25
CA GLY A 74 -7.72 2.14 16.59
C GLY A 74 -8.00 1.33 15.33
N LEU A 75 -7.52 0.11 15.29
CA LEU A 75 -7.74 -0.85 14.22
C LEU A 75 -7.89 -2.23 14.83
N ASN A 76 -8.97 -2.92 14.45
CA ASN A 76 -9.18 -4.31 14.77
C ASN A 76 -9.53 -5.04 13.49
N TRP A 77 -8.91 -6.20 13.22
CA TRP A 77 -9.29 -7.02 12.08
C TRP A 77 -9.17 -8.52 12.33
N LEU A 78 -10.05 -9.25 11.70
CA LEU A 78 -10.01 -10.69 11.53
C LEU A 78 -9.93 -11.00 10.04
N LEU A 79 -8.83 -11.56 9.59
CA LEU A 79 -8.66 -12.11 8.25
C LEU A 79 -8.76 -13.62 8.33
N TYR A 80 -9.49 -14.23 7.39
CA TYR A 80 -9.56 -15.68 7.30
C TYR A 80 -9.43 -16.14 5.84
N ASN A 81 -8.85 -17.32 5.67
CA ASN A 81 -8.69 -17.96 4.39
C ASN A 81 -8.80 -19.47 4.52
N ILE A 82 -9.66 -20.09 3.70
CA ILE A 82 -9.82 -21.53 3.61
C ILE A 82 -9.52 -21.94 2.18
N LYS A 83 -8.52 -22.78 1.98
CA LYS A 83 -8.08 -23.24 0.65
C LYS A 83 -8.21 -24.75 0.57
N PHE A 84 -9.02 -25.20 -0.38
CA PHE A 84 -9.14 -26.59 -0.79
C PHE A 84 -8.38 -26.80 -2.11
N GLU A 85 -7.56 -27.84 -2.18
CA GLU A 85 -6.80 -28.24 -3.36
C GLU A 85 -7.03 -29.73 -3.63
N HIS A 86 -7.35 -30.05 -4.88
CA HIS A 86 -7.53 -31.44 -5.30
C HIS A 86 -6.90 -31.67 -6.67
N SER A 87 -6.08 -32.72 -6.78
CA SER A 87 -5.50 -33.16 -8.04
C SER A 87 -6.27 -34.37 -8.54
N PHE A 88 -7.05 -34.21 -9.61
CA PHE A 88 -7.75 -35.31 -10.26
C PHE A 88 -6.75 -36.29 -10.92
N SER A 89 -5.60 -35.76 -11.35
CA SER A 89 -4.46 -36.48 -11.90
C SER A 89 -3.20 -35.62 -11.81
N GLU A 90 -2.04 -36.14 -12.23
CA GLU A 90 -0.80 -35.35 -12.37
C GLU A 90 -0.95 -34.16 -13.36
N LYS A 91 -2.00 -34.19 -14.20
CA LYS A 91 -2.23 -33.17 -15.24
C LYS A 91 -3.36 -32.22 -14.92
N SER A 92 -4.20 -32.52 -13.95
CA SER A 92 -5.43 -31.77 -13.68
C SER A 92 -5.60 -31.49 -12.21
N ASN A 93 -5.68 -30.23 -11.84
CA ASN A 93 -5.96 -29.84 -10.47
C ASN A 93 -6.95 -28.68 -10.36
N ILE A 94 -7.68 -28.66 -9.27
CA ILE A 94 -8.58 -27.58 -8.88
C ILE A 94 -8.14 -26.99 -7.55
N SER A 95 -8.23 -25.67 -7.42
CA SER A 95 -8.13 -24.98 -6.14
C SER A 95 -9.35 -24.10 -5.92
N ILE A 96 -9.89 -24.16 -4.71
CA ILE A 96 -11.00 -23.32 -4.24
C ILE A 96 -10.51 -22.57 -3.03
N ASN A 97 -10.61 -21.24 -3.08
CA ASN A 97 -10.16 -20.35 -2.03
C ASN A 97 -11.33 -19.50 -1.54
N ILE A 98 -11.71 -19.65 -0.27
CA ILE A 98 -12.71 -18.84 0.42
C ILE A 98 -11.95 -17.91 1.37
N PHE A 99 -12.18 -16.62 1.26
CA PHE A 99 -11.46 -15.62 2.05
C PHE A 99 -12.37 -14.51 2.52
N GLY A 100 -11.99 -13.86 3.61
CA GLY A 100 -12.72 -12.71 4.10
C GLY A 100 -11.95 -11.87 5.10
N LEU A 101 -12.51 -10.69 5.31
CA LEU A 101 -12.05 -9.67 6.25
C LEU A 101 -13.26 -9.16 7.03
N ASP A 102 -13.16 -9.18 8.35
CA ASP A 102 -14.02 -8.42 9.25
C ASP A 102 -13.12 -7.47 10.04
N ALA A 103 -13.35 -6.15 9.90
CA ALA A 103 -12.47 -5.16 10.48
C ALA A 103 -13.22 -3.90 10.91
N GLU A 104 -12.74 -3.26 11.98
CA GLU A 104 -13.15 -1.93 12.42
C GLU A 104 -11.94 -1.00 12.44
N ARG A 105 -12.08 0.20 11.85
CA ARG A 105 -11.10 1.26 11.90
C ARG A 105 -11.69 2.50 12.55
N LYS A 106 -11.03 3.04 13.56
CA LYS A 106 -11.46 4.20 14.35
C LYS A 106 -10.37 5.26 14.37
N ALA A 107 -10.75 6.52 14.23
CA ALA A 107 -9.86 7.65 14.36
C ALA A 107 -10.58 8.80 15.07
N ILE A 108 -10.07 9.21 16.22
CA ILE A 108 -10.60 10.35 16.97
C ILE A 108 -9.52 11.39 17.21
N GLY A 109 -9.84 12.67 17.05
CA GLY A 109 -8.88 13.71 17.34
C GLY A 109 -9.30 15.10 16.89
N PHE A 110 -8.48 16.08 17.19
CA PHE A 110 -8.61 17.41 16.65
C PHE A 110 -8.14 17.41 15.19
N ARG A 111 -9.10 17.60 14.29
CA ARG A 111 -8.85 17.65 12.84
C ARG A 111 -8.92 19.08 12.36
N SER A 112 -7.83 19.56 11.82
CA SER A 112 -7.69 20.91 11.30
C SER A 112 -7.29 20.88 9.81
N ASN A 113 -7.51 22.01 9.14
CA ASN A 113 -7.07 22.21 7.76
C ASN A 113 -5.61 22.67 7.69
N ARG A 114 -5.04 23.12 8.80
CA ARG A 114 -3.68 23.63 8.90
C ARG A 114 -2.96 22.98 10.07
N VAL A 115 -1.69 22.65 9.88
CA VAL A 115 -0.83 22.04 10.89
C VAL A 115 -0.74 22.92 12.15
N GLY A 116 -0.48 24.22 11.98
CA GLY A 116 -0.31 25.17 13.08
C GLY A 116 -1.59 25.58 13.83
N GLN A 117 -2.75 25.02 13.45
CA GLN A 117 -3.99 25.33 14.14
C GLN A 117 -4.01 24.69 15.53
N ILE A 118 -4.17 25.51 16.57
CA ILE A 118 -4.17 25.08 17.96
C ILE A 118 -5.44 24.30 18.27
N ASP A 119 -5.31 23.20 19.01
CA ASP A 119 -6.43 22.41 19.50
C ASP A 119 -7.24 23.23 20.52
N SER A 120 -8.50 23.45 20.20
CA SER A 120 -9.42 24.25 21.04
C SER A 120 -9.91 23.51 22.29
N ASN A 121 -9.51 22.27 22.51
CA ASN A 121 -9.97 21.38 23.58
C ASN A 121 -11.50 21.14 23.60
N LYS A 122 -12.19 21.46 22.52
CA LYS A 122 -13.60 21.14 22.31
C LYS A 122 -13.77 19.66 21.88
N GLU A 123 -14.98 19.32 21.46
CA GLU A 123 -15.28 18.00 20.90
C GLU A 123 -14.32 17.65 19.77
N ARG A 124 -13.90 16.40 19.76
CA ARG A 124 -13.02 15.85 18.72
C ARG A 124 -13.84 15.33 17.53
N ASP A 125 -13.22 15.27 16.38
CA ASP A 125 -13.79 14.62 15.21
C ASP A 125 -13.55 13.11 15.29
N LEU A 126 -14.62 12.32 15.26
CA LEU A 126 -14.57 10.86 15.27
C LEU A 126 -14.96 10.32 13.90
N ILE A 127 -14.15 9.44 13.36
CA ILE A 127 -14.43 8.65 12.15
C ILE A 127 -14.36 7.18 12.52
N LYS A 128 -15.41 6.44 12.15
CA LYS A 128 -15.46 4.98 12.27
C LYS A 128 -15.75 4.37 10.90
N GLY A 129 -15.16 3.22 10.62
CA GLY A 129 -15.44 2.45 9.42
C GLY A 129 -15.41 0.96 9.76
N ASP A 130 -16.49 0.26 9.39
CA ASP A 130 -16.56 -1.19 9.48
C ASP A 130 -16.41 -1.79 8.09
N PHE A 131 -15.69 -2.90 8.01
CA PHE A 131 -15.35 -3.57 6.76
C PHE A 131 -15.75 -5.04 6.88
N ASN A 132 -16.79 -5.43 6.16
CA ASN A 132 -17.20 -6.84 6.07
C ASN A 132 -17.11 -7.27 4.61
N ASN A 133 -16.06 -8.01 4.30
CA ASN A 133 -15.69 -8.38 2.95
C ASN A 133 -15.45 -9.89 2.87
N HIS A 134 -16.02 -10.55 1.87
CA HIS A 134 -15.81 -11.98 1.65
C HIS A 134 -15.81 -12.31 0.16
N GLY A 135 -15.15 -13.39 -0.17
CA GLY A 135 -15.07 -13.83 -1.55
C GLY A 135 -14.73 -15.30 -1.69
N ILE A 136 -14.94 -15.78 -2.90
CA ILE A 136 -14.54 -17.11 -3.33
C ILE A 136 -13.81 -17.01 -4.65
N GLU A 137 -12.75 -17.78 -4.81
CA GLU A 137 -12.04 -17.92 -6.07
C GLU A 137 -11.85 -19.40 -6.38
N ILE A 138 -12.18 -19.78 -7.61
CA ILE A 138 -12.04 -21.14 -8.12
C ILE A 138 -11.08 -21.08 -9.30
N ARG A 139 -10.10 -21.98 -9.32
CA ARG A 139 -9.15 -22.15 -10.43
C ARG A 139 -9.06 -23.62 -10.81
N TRP A 140 -9.13 -23.89 -12.08
CA TRP A 140 -8.85 -25.19 -12.65
C TRP A 140 -7.66 -25.10 -13.61
N LEU A 141 -6.66 -25.93 -13.39
CA LEU A 141 -5.45 -26.01 -14.19
C LEU A 141 -5.39 -27.38 -14.85
N GLN A 142 -5.14 -27.38 -16.16
CA GLN A 142 -5.06 -28.57 -16.99
C GLN A 142 -3.79 -28.55 -17.83
N ASN A 143 -2.90 -29.51 -17.60
CA ASN A 143 -1.80 -29.82 -18.52
C ASN A 143 -2.31 -30.73 -19.63
N TYR A 144 -2.04 -30.37 -20.89
CA TYR A 144 -2.51 -31.13 -22.03
C TYR A 144 -1.48 -31.14 -23.17
N PRO A 145 -1.47 -32.17 -24.04
CA PRO A 145 -0.65 -32.17 -25.24
C PRO A 145 -1.29 -31.33 -26.34
N LEU A 146 -0.52 -30.51 -27.03
CA LEU A 146 -0.90 -29.82 -28.26
C LEU A 146 0.03 -30.31 -29.39
N GLY A 147 -0.42 -31.33 -30.13
CA GLY A 147 0.47 -32.11 -30.98
C GLY A 147 1.54 -32.79 -30.14
N ASN A 148 2.83 -32.62 -30.51
CA ASN A 148 3.97 -33.17 -29.79
C ASN A 148 4.51 -32.25 -28.68
N LYS A 149 3.80 -31.16 -28.35
CA LYS A 149 4.23 -30.15 -27.36
C LYS A 149 3.32 -30.15 -26.14
N LYS A 150 3.84 -29.64 -25.03
CA LYS A 150 3.04 -29.42 -23.82
C LYS A 150 2.31 -28.09 -23.90
N ALA A 151 1.13 -28.02 -23.30
CA ALA A 151 0.42 -26.80 -23.05
C ALA A 151 -0.22 -26.85 -21.66
N VAL A 152 -0.46 -25.67 -21.07
CA VAL A 152 -1.09 -25.55 -19.75
C VAL A 152 -2.25 -24.57 -19.88
N PHE A 153 -3.43 -25.03 -19.57
CA PHE A 153 -4.66 -24.24 -19.58
C PHE A 153 -5.06 -23.92 -18.14
N LEU A 154 -5.36 -22.67 -17.86
CA LEU A 154 -5.92 -22.20 -16.62
C LEU A 154 -7.22 -21.46 -16.91
N VAL A 155 -8.30 -21.84 -16.21
CA VAL A 155 -9.55 -21.08 -16.18
C VAL A 155 -9.98 -20.90 -14.72
N GLY A 156 -10.56 -19.76 -14.41
CA GLY A 156 -11.05 -19.51 -13.08
C GLY A 156 -12.08 -18.40 -13.01
N GLY A 157 -12.68 -18.31 -11.84
CA GLY A 157 -13.63 -17.26 -11.51
C GLY A 157 -13.45 -16.81 -10.08
N LYS A 158 -13.70 -15.53 -9.84
CA LYS A 158 -13.67 -14.91 -8.53
C LYS A 158 -14.96 -14.12 -8.32
N TYR A 159 -15.59 -14.35 -7.20
CA TYR A 159 -16.69 -13.52 -6.72
C TYR A 159 -16.28 -12.87 -5.40
N TYR A 160 -16.50 -11.57 -5.33
CA TYR A 160 -16.21 -10.77 -4.15
C TYR A 160 -17.42 -9.90 -3.81
N ASN A 161 -17.78 -9.88 -2.53
CA ASN A 161 -18.85 -9.07 -1.99
C ASN A 161 -18.34 -8.32 -0.75
N ALA A 162 -18.60 -7.03 -0.70
CA ALA A 162 -18.22 -6.18 0.40
C ALA A 162 -19.37 -5.29 0.84
N LYS A 163 -19.50 -5.10 2.15
CA LYS A 163 -20.39 -4.12 2.74
C LYS A 163 -19.60 -3.34 3.78
N ASN A 164 -19.05 -2.20 3.34
CA ASN A 164 -18.30 -1.33 4.21
C ASN A 164 -19.18 -0.20 4.72
N THR A 165 -18.89 0.32 5.91
CA THR A 165 -19.54 1.51 6.44
C THR A 165 -18.52 2.62 6.71
N SER A 166 -18.98 3.86 6.77
CA SER A 166 -18.20 4.99 7.25
C SER A 166 -19.12 5.96 7.96
N ALA A 167 -18.88 6.18 9.24
CA ALA A 167 -19.57 7.16 10.05
C ALA A 167 -18.61 8.26 10.52
N GLN A 168 -19.02 9.50 10.48
CA GLN A 168 -18.29 10.64 11.02
C GLN A 168 -19.19 11.47 11.92
N GLY A 169 -18.63 12.06 12.96
CA GLY A 169 -19.37 12.90 13.89
C GLY A 169 -18.54 13.40 15.05
N PRO A 170 -19.16 14.11 16.00
CA PRO A 170 -18.50 14.59 17.20
C PRO A 170 -18.19 13.43 18.15
N GLY A 171 -16.93 13.34 18.59
CA GLY A 171 -16.50 12.51 19.70
C GLY A 171 -16.42 13.29 21.01
N SER A 172 -15.84 12.68 22.06
CA SER A 172 -15.66 13.33 23.36
C SER A 172 -14.67 14.50 23.30
N SER A 173 -14.73 15.40 24.28
CA SER A 173 -13.73 16.45 24.50
C SER A 173 -12.55 15.99 25.37
N ALA A 174 -12.56 14.76 25.85
CA ALA A 174 -11.50 14.16 26.66
C ALA A 174 -10.20 13.90 25.85
N SER A 175 -9.16 13.41 26.50
CA SER A 175 -7.86 13.13 25.87
C SER A 175 -7.61 11.63 25.60
N ASP A 176 -8.48 10.77 26.09
CA ASP A 176 -8.40 9.31 25.98
C ASP A 176 -8.88 8.77 24.62
N ALA A 177 -8.75 7.47 24.42
CA ALA A 177 -9.19 6.76 23.22
C ALA A 177 -10.68 6.40 23.24
N ASP A 178 -11.54 7.36 23.64
CA ASP A 178 -13.00 7.17 23.61
C ASP A 178 -13.54 7.33 22.19
N PHE A 179 -13.88 6.21 21.55
CA PHE A 179 -14.45 6.16 20.20
C PHE A 179 -16.00 6.15 20.19
N SER A 180 -16.63 6.87 21.12
CA SER A 180 -18.09 7.04 21.18
C SER A 180 -18.54 8.32 20.48
N PHE A 181 -19.66 8.24 19.74
CA PHE A 181 -20.29 9.42 19.16
C PHE A 181 -21.11 10.18 20.20
N TYR A 182 -20.94 11.50 20.25
CA TYR A 182 -21.66 12.42 21.13
C TYR A 182 -22.63 13.33 20.35
N ARG A 183 -23.32 12.79 19.35
CA ARG A 183 -24.20 13.54 18.43
C ARG A 183 -25.32 14.29 19.13
N ASN A 184 -25.92 13.70 20.17
CA ASN A 184 -26.99 14.35 20.95
C ASN A 184 -26.47 15.55 21.74
N ARG A 185 -25.22 15.51 22.21
CA ARG A 185 -24.58 16.63 22.92
C ARG A 185 -24.14 17.75 21.97
N TYR A 186 -23.81 17.41 20.73
CA TYR A 186 -23.32 18.34 19.71
C TYR A 186 -24.15 18.23 18.41
N PRO A 187 -25.46 18.58 18.44
CA PRO A 187 -26.36 18.37 17.30
C PRO A 187 -25.99 19.22 16.08
N ASN A 188 -25.29 20.34 16.29
CA ASN A 188 -24.85 21.27 15.25
C ASN A 188 -23.39 21.07 14.82
N TYR A 189 -22.80 19.91 15.13
CA TYR A 189 -21.47 19.58 14.64
C TYR A 189 -21.47 19.46 13.12
N GLN A 190 -20.61 20.24 12.45
CA GLN A 190 -20.65 20.41 10.98
C GLN A 190 -20.28 19.13 10.19
N ARG A 191 -19.49 18.25 10.77
CA ARG A 191 -18.98 17.04 10.09
C ARG A 191 -19.70 15.81 10.62
N GLN A 192 -20.90 15.57 10.13
CA GLN A 192 -21.68 14.39 10.47
C GLN A 192 -22.12 13.70 9.19
N SER A 193 -21.82 12.41 9.10
CA SER A 193 -22.22 11.58 7.97
C SER A 193 -22.30 10.12 8.38
N ASP A 194 -23.16 9.37 7.67
CA ASP A 194 -23.31 7.94 7.79
C ASP A 194 -23.50 7.36 6.38
N TYR A 195 -22.58 6.50 5.96
CA TYR A 195 -22.60 5.89 4.65
C TYR A 195 -22.38 4.39 4.73
N THR A 196 -23.07 3.66 3.87
CA THR A 196 -22.80 2.25 3.54
C THR A 196 -22.31 2.18 2.10
N TYR A 197 -21.31 1.34 1.85
CA TYR A 197 -20.67 1.15 0.56
C TYR A 197 -20.74 -0.32 0.12
N PRO A 198 -21.87 -0.75 -0.47
CA PRO A 198 -21.93 -2.07 -1.10
C PRO A 198 -21.02 -2.12 -2.32
N ASN A 199 -20.25 -3.20 -2.44
CA ASN A 199 -19.40 -3.46 -3.59
C ASN A 199 -19.49 -4.93 -3.96
N LYS A 200 -19.68 -5.23 -5.25
CA LYS A 200 -19.67 -6.58 -5.80
C LYS A 200 -18.73 -6.62 -6.99
N ASN A 201 -17.97 -7.69 -7.07
CA ASN A 201 -17.09 -7.94 -8.21
C ASN A 201 -17.23 -9.41 -8.63
N LEU A 202 -17.52 -9.64 -9.90
CA LEU A 202 -17.40 -10.93 -10.55
C LEU A 202 -16.29 -10.85 -11.58
N ALA A 203 -15.29 -11.71 -11.46
CA ALA A 203 -14.23 -11.83 -12.43
C ALA A 203 -14.18 -13.25 -12.99
N LEU A 204 -14.06 -13.38 -14.30
CA LEU A 204 -13.78 -14.63 -14.99
C LEU A 204 -12.47 -14.48 -15.76
N PHE A 205 -11.60 -15.45 -15.68
CA PHE A 205 -10.30 -15.37 -16.34
C PHE A 205 -9.90 -16.68 -16.97
N VAL A 206 -9.13 -16.57 -18.05
CA VAL A 206 -8.56 -17.69 -18.77
C VAL A 206 -7.16 -17.33 -19.23
N GLU A 207 -6.27 -18.29 -19.11
CA GLU A 207 -4.88 -18.21 -19.55
C GLU A 207 -4.45 -19.52 -20.19
N ASN A 208 -3.59 -19.46 -21.19
CA ASN A 208 -2.99 -20.66 -21.75
C ASN A 208 -1.51 -20.48 -22.02
N ILE A 209 -0.68 -21.38 -21.51
CA ILE A 209 0.75 -21.43 -21.82
C ILE A 209 0.94 -22.40 -22.99
N PHE A 210 1.41 -21.88 -24.11
CA PHE A 210 1.82 -22.65 -25.28
C PHE A 210 3.35 -22.79 -25.30
N TYR A 211 3.87 -24.00 -25.17
CA TYR A 211 5.29 -24.27 -25.34
C TYR A 211 5.59 -24.50 -26.83
N LEU A 212 6.03 -23.46 -27.54
CA LEU A 212 6.37 -23.54 -28.97
C LEU A 212 7.63 -24.41 -29.19
N SER A 213 8.50 -24.48 -28.20
CA SER A 213 9.62 -25.39 -28.09
C SER A 213 10.01 -25.60 -26.63
N GLU A 214 11.02 -26.37 -26.31
CA GLU A 214 11.57 -26.48 -24.95
C GLU A 214 12.11 -25.14 -24.42
N LYS A 215 12.40 -24.20 -25.31
CA LYS A 215 13.00 -22.91 -24.99
C LYS A 215 12.03 -21.75 -25.08
N ILE A 216 10.96 -21.86 -25.84
CA ILE A 216 10.05 -20.74 -26.13
C ILE A 216 8.66 -21.06 -25.62
N SER A 217 8.10 -20.19 -24.81
CA SER A 217 6.69 -20.22 -24.41
C SER A 217 6.00 -18.88 -24.67
N PHE A 218 4.69 -18.97 -24.89
CA PHE A 218 3.78 -17.86 -25.17
C PHE A 218 2.53 -18.04 -24.34
N THR A 219 2.09 -16.99 -23.65
CA THR A 219 1.02 -17.05 -22.66
C THR A 219 0.00 -15.94 -22.90
N PRO A 220 -1.00 -16.13 -23.76
CA PRO A 220 -2.15 -15.25 -23.84
C PRO A 220 -3.07 -15.45 -22.65
N GLY A 221 -3.65 -14.36 -22.17
CA GLY A 221 -4.62 -14.34 -21.10
C GLY A 221 -5.72 -13.32 -21.34
N MET A 222 -6.89 -13.59 -20.79
CA MET A 222 -8.05 -12.71 -20.84
C MET A 222 -8.77 -12.74 -19.49
N ARG A 223 -9.27 -11.58 -19.07
CA ARG A 223 -10.04 -11.42 -17.84
C ARG A 223 -11.26 -10.54 -18.09
N TYR A 224 -12.42 -11.06 -17.79
CA TYR A 224 -13.67 -10.30 -17.72
C TYR A 224 -13.92 -9.84 -16.30
N GLU A 225 -14.36 -8.61 -16.13
CA GLU A 225 -14.74 -8.01 -14.85
C GLU A 225 -16.14 -7.41 -14.94
N ASP A 226 -16.97 -7.68 -13.93
CA ASP A 226 -18.25 -6.98 -13.69
C ASP A 226 -18.20 -6.43 -12.27
N ILE A 227 -18.16 -5.09 -12.15
CA ILE A 227 -17.96 -4.38 -10.88
C ILE A 227 -19.15 -3.49 -10.61
N LEU A 228 -19.78 -3.66 -9.46
CA LEU A 228 -20.76 -2.74 -8.90
C LEU A 228 -20.18 -2.06 -7.67
N THR A 229 -20.03 -0.74 -7.70
CA THR A 229 -19.64 0.08 -6.56
C THR A 229 -20.79 1.04 -6.25
N SER A 230 -21.28 1.03 -5.02
CA SER A 230 -22.37 1.91 -4.60
C SER A 230 -22.03 2.63 -3.30
N SER A 231 -22.62 3.79 -3.09
CA SER A 231 -22.67 4.48 -1.82
C SER A 231 -24.12 4.84 -1.51
N ASP A 232 -24.53 4.61 -0.28
CA ASP A 232 -25.87 4.94 0.23
C ASP A 232 -25.74 5.51 1.63
N GLY A 233 -26.25 6.73 1.83
CA GLY A 233 -26.09 7.37 3.12
C GLY A 233 -26.54 8.82 3.15
N SER A 234 -26.17 9.50 4.23
CA SER A 234 -26.51 10.90 4.46
C SER A 234 -25.39 11.67 5.12
N PHE A 235 -25.41 12.97 4.93
CA PHE A 235 -24.50 13.90 5.60
C PHE A 235 -25.24 15.19 6.02
N LYS A 236 -24.76 15.84 7.08
CA LYS A 236 -25.30 17.13 7.50
C LYS A 236 -24.61 18.28 6.78
N LYS A 237 -25.42 19.20 6.27
CA LYS A 237 -24.98 20.50 5.77
C LYS A 237 -25.39 21.56 6.81
N ILE A 238 -24.40 22.06 7.55
CA ILE A 238 -24.59 23.04 8.60
C ILE A 238 -23.78 24.28 8.25
N ASN A 239 -24.46 25.43 8.17
CA ASN A 239 -23.85 26.74 8.00
C ASN A 239 -24.09 27.58 9.23
N THR A 240 -23.12 28.39 9.62
CA THR A 240 -23.20 29.35 10.70
C THR A 240 -22.92 30.75 10.17
N ASP A 241 -23.54 31.76 10.80
CA ASP A 241 -23.17 33.16 10.59
C ASP A 241 -21.81 33.50 11.24
N ALA A 242 -21.38 34.75 11.11
CA ALA A 242 -20.11 35.21 11.68
C ALA A 242 -20.14 35.22 13.24
N ALA A 243 -21.29 35.24 13.85
CA ALA A 243 -21.47 35.16 15.31
C ALA A 243 -21.55 33.72 15.83
N GLY A 244 -21.57 32.72 14.91
CA GLY A 244 -21.64 31.30 15.24
C GLY A 244 -23.07 30.76 15.36
N ASN A 245 -24.11 31.55 15.05
CA ASN A 245 -25.50 31.08 15.05
C ASN A 245 -25.74 30.19 13.83
N VAL A 246 -26.44 29.08 14.02
CA VAL A 246 -26.80 28.16 12.94
C VAL A 246 -27.88 28.78 12.07
N ILE A 247 -27.56 29.02 10.79
CA ILE A 247 -28.48 29.56 9.78
C ILE A 247 -29.00 28.49 8.81
N LEU A 248 -28.35 27.32 8.76
CA LEU A 248 -28.77 26.16 8.00
C LEU A 248 -28.38 24.88 8.74
N ASN A 249 -29.30 23.94 8.88
CA ASN A 249 -29.03 22.60 9.41
C ASN A 249 -29.92 21.59 8.67
N GLU A 250 -29.42 21.04 7.62
CA GLU A 250 -30.11 20.07 6.75
C GLU A 250 -29.40 18.74 6.74
N THR A 251 -30.13 17.64 6.65
CA THR A 251 -29.61 16.32 6.36
C THR A 251 -29.86 16.02 4.89
N LEU A 252 -28.81 15.85 4.14
CA LEU A 252 -28.86 15.54 2.72
C LEU A 252 -28.53 14.07 2.50
N SER A 253 -29.25 13.39 1.60
CA SER A 253 -28.90 12.05 1.14
C SER A 253 -27.88 12.13 0.02
N GLY A 254 -26.96 11.16 -0.03
CA GLY A 254 -25.98 10.99 -1.09
C GLY A 254 -25.91 9.54 -1.53
N ASN A 255 -26.59 9.25 -2.66
CA ASN A 255 -26.65 7.90 -3.19
C ASN A 255 -26.01 7.88 -4.57
N GLU A 256 -25.00 7.05 -4.73
CA GLU A 256 -24.33 6.83 -6.01
C GLU A 256 -24.21 5.34 -6.29
N SER A 257 -24.32 4.98 -7.57
CA SER A 257 -24.10 3.60 -8.03
C SER A 257 -23.41 3.62 -9.38
N ARG A 258 -22.34 2.84 -9.49
CA ARG A 258 -21.54 2.73 -10.71
C ARG A 258 -21.36 1.26 -11.08
N LYS A 259 -21.91 0.86 -12.21
CA LYS A 259 -21.70 -0.47 -12.78
C LYS A 259 -20.73 -0.40 -13.95
N ARG A 260 -19.77 -1.34 -14.01
CA ARG A 260 -18.77 -1.46 -15.07
C ARG A 260 -18.62 -2.91 -15.46
N SER A 261 -18.56 -3.16 -16.76
CA SER A 261 -18.26 -4.48 -17.32
C SER A 261 -17.27 -4.31 -18.45
N PHE A 262 -16.16 -5.04 -18.41
CA PHE A 262 -15.09 -4.90 -19.40
C PHE A 262 -14.22 -6.15 -19.45
N VAL A 263 -13.41 -6.24 -20.50
CA VAL A 263 -12.42 -7.31 -20.70
C VAL A 263 -11.03 -6.70 -20.69
N LEU A 264 -10.09 -7.37 -20.04
CA LEU A 264 -8.65 -7.05 -20.04
C LEU A 264 -7.89 -8.19 -20.72
N PHE A 265 -6.90 -7.82 -21.52
CA PHE A 265 -6.01 -8.76 -22.18
C PHE A 265 -4.62 -8.70 -21.58
N GLY A 266 -3.96 -9.86 -21.54
CA GLY A 266 -2.59 -10.03 -21.15
C GLY A 266 -1.85 -10.95 -22.12
N LEU A 267 -0.55 -10.74 -22.25
CA LEU A 267 0.30 -11.52 -23.13
C LEU A 267 1.69 -11.64 -22.52
N GLY A 268 2.14 -12.88 -22.31
CA GLY A 268 3.49 -13.19 -21.86
C GLY A 268 4.28 -13.95 -22.93
N ALA A 269 5.58 -13.72 -23.01
CA ALA A 269 6.51 -14.49 -23.80
C ALA A 269 7.78 -14.77 -23.02
N SER A 270 8.35 -15.95 -23.17
CA SER A 270 9.60 -16.34 -22.53
C SER A 270 10.48 -17.11 -23.51
N TYR A 271 11.78 -16.78 -23.51
CA TYR A 271 12.82 -17.48 -24.26
C TYR A 271 13.96 -17.91 -23.33
N LYS A 272 14.06 -19.20 -23.06
CA LYS A 272 15.13 -19.84 -22.29
C LYS A 272 16.32 -20.14 -23.19
N ALA A 273 17.22 -19.18 -23.36
CA ALA A 273 18.43 -19.36 -24.16
C ALA A 273 19.31 -20.50 -23.62
N LYS A 274 19.40 -20.58 -22.26
CA LYS A 274 20.05 -21.66 -21.50
C LYS A 274 19.18 -22.00 -20.28
N LYS A 275 19.44 -23.12 -19.60
CA LYS A 275 18.75 -23.43 -18.31
C LYS A 275 18.91 -22.35 -17.25
N SER A 276 19.99 -21.56 -17.35
CA SER A 276 20.32 -20.49 -16.40
C SER A 276 20.11 -19.09 -16.96
N LEU A 277 19.51 -18.92 -18.14
CA LEU A 277 19.32 -17.60 -18.78
C LEU A 277 18.01 -17.56 -19.54
N GLU A 278 17.15 -16.63 -19.15
CA GLU A 278 15.82 -16.42 -19.72
C GLU A 278 15.63 -14.96 -20.11
N PHE A 279 15.09 -14.74 -21.30
CA PHE A 279 14.51 -13.47 -21.75
C PHE A 279 13.00 -13.57 -21.64
N TYR A 280 12.36 -12.51 -21.17
CA TYR A 280 10.91 -12.46 -21.06
C TYR A 280 10.36 -11.12 -21.54
N ALA A 281 9.10 -11.12 -21.93
CA ALA A 281 8.33 -9.92 -22.20
C ALA A 281 6.88 -10.13 -21.81
N ASN A 282 6.24 -9.11 -21.26
CA ASN A 282 4.84 -9.13 -20.88
C ASN A 282 4.15 -7.84 -21.34
N PHE A 283 2.90 -7.99 -21.69
CA PHE A 283 1.97 -6.90 -21.93
C PHE A 283 0.70 -7.18 -21.14
N SER A 284 0.17 -6.18 -20.44
CA SER A 284 -1.10 -6.27 -19.75
C SER A 284 -1.89 -4.98 -19.82
N GLN A 285 -3.19 -5.08 -19.99
CA GLN A 285 -4.11 -3.98 -19.81
C GLN A 285 -4.46 -3.83 -18.33
N ASN A 286 -4.51 -2.59 -17.84
CA ASN A 286 -4.78 -2.25 -16.46
C ASN A 286 -6.05 -1.40 -16.35
N TYR A 287 -6.76 -1.58 -15.26
CA TYR A 287 -7.97 -0.82 -14.96
C TYR A 287 -8.05 -0.53 -13.46
N ARG A 288 -8.38 0.70 -13.11
CA ARG A 288 -8.65 1.11 -11.74
C ARG A 288 -10.02 1.78 -11.68
N SER A 289 -10.96 1.14 -11.02
CA SER A 289 -12.26 1.74 -10.76
C SER A 289 -12.15 2.88 -9.75
N VAL A 290 -12.99 3.91 -9.93
CA VAL A 290 -13.26 4.89 -8.87
C VAL A 290 -13.83 4.15 -7.67
N THR A 291 -13.20 4.31 -6.51
CA THR A 291 -13.59 3.68 -5.25
C THR A 291 -14.36 4.66 -4.37
N PHE A 292 -15.00 4.18 -3.31
CA PHE A 292 -15.66 5.07 -2.34
C PHE A 292 -14.69 6.07 -1.69
N THR A 293 -13.42 5.71 -1.53
CA THR A 293 -12.38 6.63 -1.03
C THR A 293 -12.04 7.74 -2.00
N ASP A 294 -12.31 7.54 -3.28
CA ASP A 294 -12.14 8.57 -4.31
C ASP A 294 -13.33 9.54 -4.35
N ILE A 295 -14.50 9.15 -3.85
CA ILE A 295 -15.75 9.93 -3.90
C ILE A 295 -16.28 10.40 -2.54
N SER A 296 -15.67 9.97 -1.42
CA SER A 296 -16.06 10.42 -0.08
C SER A 296 -15.18 11.56 0.42
N VAL A 297 -15.80 12.71 0.74
CA VAL A 297 -15.09 13.86 1.33
C VAL A 297 -15.05 13.70 2.84
N ILE A 298 -13.89 13.39 3.38
CA ILE A 298 -13.67 13.23 4.82
C ILE A 298 -12.98 14.47 5.43
N ASN A 299 -12.43 15.36 4.60
CA ASN A 299 -11.64 16.51 5.06
C ASN A 299 -12.08 17.79 4.33
N PRO A 300 -12.40 18.89 5.03
CA PRO A 300 -12.81 20.15 4.41
C PRO A 300 -11.73 20.85 3.58
N ALA A 301 -10.45 20.44 3.71
CA ALA A 301 -9.36 20.92 2.86
C ALA A 301 -9.35 20.25 1.46
N PHE A 302 -10.20 19.26 1.25
CA PHE A 302 -10.30 18.50 0.00
C PHE A 302 -11.66 18.70 -0.65
N SER A 303 -11.66 18.65 -1.96
CA SER A 303 -12.85 18.51 -2.79
C SER A 303 -12.70 17.29 -3.71
N ILE A 304 -13.79 16.80 -4.22
CA ILE A 304 -13.83 15.75 -5.21
C ILE A 304 -14.43 16.33 -6.48
N ASN A 305 -13.79 16.02 -7.62
CA ASN A 305 -14.37 16.33 -8.91
C ASN A 305 -15.62 15.45 -9.12
N PRO A 306 -16.82 16.03 -9.27
CA PRO A 306 -18.05 15.24 -9.46
C PRO A 306 -18.00 14.38 -10.73
N ASN A 307 -17.20 14.77 -11.72
CA ASN A 307 -17.04 14.08 -12.99
C ASN A 307 -15.88 13.08 -12.99
N ILE A 308 -15.37 12.68 -11.82
CA ILE A 308 -14.29 11.70 -11.72
C ILE A 308 -14.67 10.39 -12.43
N THR A 309 -13.80 9.92 -13.30
CA THR A 309 -13.96 8.69 -14.07
C THR A 309 -12.88 7.65 -13.73
N ASP A 310 -13.13 6.42 -14.17
CA ASP A 310 -12.19 5.32 -13.96
C ASP A 310 -10.89 5.52 -14.74
N GLU A 311 -9.82 5.03 -14.18
CA GLU A 311 -8.47 5.07 -14.75
C GLU A 311 -8.23 3.78 -15.55
N LYS A 312 -7.66 3.90 -16.75
CA LYS A 312 -7.28 2.79 -17.62
C LYS A 312 -5.81 2.89 -17.96
N GLY A 313 -5.22 1.78 -18.37
CA GLY A 313 -3.83 1.81 -18.78
C GLY A 313 -3.36 0.51 -19.38
N ASN A 314 -2.07 0.50 -19.66
CA ASN A 314 -1.36 -0.72 -20.03
C ASN A 314 0.05 -0.69 -19.44
N THR A 315 0.59 -1.88 -19.25
CA THR A 315 1.98 -2.11 -18.85
C THR A 315 2.62 -3.00 -19.90
N PHE A 316 3.80 -2.59 -20.34
CA PHE A 316 4.70 -3.41 -21.12
C PHE A 316 6.01 -3.52 -20.37
N ASP A 317 6.52 -4.72 -20.20
CA ASP A 317 7.83 -4.97 -19.63
C ASP A 317 8.56 -6.04 -20.42
N MET A 318 9.89 -5.94 -20.47
CA MET A 318 10.79 -6.92 -21.06
C MET A 318 12.08 -6.98 -20.25
N GLY A 319 12.59 -8.19 -20.09
CA GLY A 319 13.77 -8.35 -19.25
C GLY A 319 14.58 -9.58 -19.56
N ILE A 320 15.70 -9.65 -18.86
CA ILE A 320 16.62 -10.77 -18.85
C ILE A 320 16.91 -11.17 -17.40
N ARG A 321 16.70 -12.44 -17.08
CA ARG A 321 17.04 -12.99 -15.77
C ARG A 321 17.89 -14.24 -15.88
N GLY A 322 18.75 -14.39 -14.90
CA GLY A 322 19.64 -15.54 -14.96
C GLY A 322 20.49 -15.78 -13.73
N LYS A 323 21.26 -16.87 -13.81
CA LYS A 323 22.24 -17.27 -12.80
C LYS A 323 23.55 -17.63 -13.46
N ILE A 324 24.63 -17.06 -12.94
CA ILE A 324 26.00 -17.40 -13.36
C ILE A 324 26.63 -18.25 -12.25
N LYS A 325 26.63 -19.57 -12.45
CA LYS A 325 27.08 -20.54 -11.44
C LYS A 325 26.42 -20.28 -10.06
N LYS A 326 27.24 -20.25 -9.00
CA LYS A 326 26.83 -19.88 -7.64
C LYS A 326 27.13 -18.41 -7.31
N SER A 327 27.69 -17.65 -8.27
CA SER A 327 28.30 -16.35 -7.98
C SER A 327 27.34 -15.17 -8.18
N LEU A 328 26.41 -15.26 -9.13
CA LEU A 328 25.52 -14.14 -9.47
C LEU A 328 24.13 -14.66 -9.83
N SER A 329 23.10 -14.08 -9.24
CA SER A 329 21.71 -14.13 -9.71
C SER A 329 21.29 -12.73 -10.10
N PHE A 330 20.61 -12.54 -11.21
CA PHE A 330 20.19 -11.23 -11.66
C PHE A 330 18.84 -11.26 -12.38
N ASP A 331 18.14 -10.14 -12.31
CA ASP A 331 16.97 -9.80 -13.10
C ASP A 331 17.07 -8.33 -13.51
N LEU A 332 17.08 -8.06 -14.81
CA LEU A 332 17.12 -6.72 -15.41
C LEU A 332 15.87 -6.54 -16.24
N ASN A 333 15.09 -5.54 -15.94
CA ASN A 333 13.79 -5.26 -16.54
C ASN A 333 13.72 -3.84 -17.09
N LEU A 334 13.18 -3.69 -18.30
CA LEU A 334 12.74 -2.43 -18.89
C LEU A 334 11.22 -2.42 -18.87
N PHE A 335 10.62 -1.34 -18.41
CA PHE A 335 9.17 -1.22 -18.34
C PHE A 335 8.64 0.10 -18.92
N ASN A 336 7.40 0.05 -19.34
CA ASN A 336 6.62 1.22 -19.71
C ASN A 336 5.18 1.05 -19.24
N ILE A 337 4.68 2.01 -18.45
CA ILE A 337 3.32 2.06 -17.93
C ILE A 337 2.65 3.29 -18.49
N SER A 338 1.49 3.14 -19.10
CA SER A 338 0.67 4.24 -19.60
C SER A 338 -0.63 4.31 -18.82
N TYR A 339 -1.00 5.50 -18.37
CA TYR A 339 -2.26 5.80 -17.69
C TYR A 339 -3.11 6.75 -18.54
N GLN A 340 -4.37 6.43 -18.70
CA GLN A 340 -5.42 7.31 -19.21
C GLN A 340 -6.32 7.74 -18.07
N ASN A 341 -6.64 9.02 -18.00
CA ASN A 341 -7.48 9.61 -16.96
C ASN A 341 -6.95 9.30 -15.53
N ARG A 342 -5.63 9.45 -15.33
CA ARG A 342 -5.01 9.16 -14.02
C ARG A 342 -5.69 9.97 -12.91
N ILE A 343 -6.09 9.29 -11.86
CA ILE A 343 -6.70 9.89 -10.67
C ILE A 343 -5.57 10.37 -9.73
N GLY A 344 -5.57 11.65 -9.43
CA GLY A 344 -4.57 12.28 -8.57
C GLY A 344 -5.15 13.49 -7.85
N PHE A 345 -4.26 14.38 -7.42
CA PHE A 345 -4.61 15.62 -6.72
C PHE A 345 -4.12 16.82 -7.49
N ILE A 346 -4.99 17.82 -7.66
CA ILE A 346 -4.67 19.14 -8.20
C ILE A 346 -5.12 20.22 -7.22
N GLN A 347 -4.44 21.34 -7.21
CA GLN A 347 -4.91 22.50 -6.47
C GLN A 347 -6.00 23.22 -7.28
N LYS A 348 -7.11 23.53 -6.65
CA LYS A 348 -8.22 24.27 -7.22
C LYS A 348 -8.61 25.43 -6.31
N VAL A 349 -8.83 26.60 -6.90
CA VAL A 349 -9.38 27.75 -6.21
C VAL A 349 -10.90 27.62 -6.24
N ASP A 350 -11.54 27.61 -5.08
CA ASP A 350 -12.99 27.57 -5.01
C ASP A 350 -13.60 28.98 -5.23
N ARG A 351 -14.92 29.03 -5.33
CA ARG A 351 -15.67 30.30 -5.52
C ARG A 351 -15.48 31.34 -4.40
N PHE A 352 -14.88 30.95 -3.29
CA PHE A 352 -14.56 31.81 -2.16
C PHE A 352 -13.08 32.21 -2.12
N ASN A 353 -12.37 32.02 -3.23
CA ASN A 353 -10.93 32.26 -3.37
C ASN A 353 -10.05 31.44 -2.42
N SER A 354 -10.57 30.29 -1.96
CA SER A 354 -9.86 29.35 -1.09
C SER A 354 -9.24 28.25 -1.93
N VAL A 355 -7.94 27.98 -1.70
CA VAL A 355 -7.23 26.91 -2.38
C VAL A 355 -7.54 25.58 -1.69
N LYS A 356 -8.13 24.65 -2.43
CA LYS A 356 -8.39 23.28 -1.99
C LYS A 356 -7.64 22.29 -2.87
N SER A 357 -7.28 21.16 -2.28
CA SER A 357 -6.78 20.02 -3.06
C SER A 357 -7.99 19.24 -3.59
N GLU A 358 -8.19 19.22 -4.90
CA GLU A 358 -9.26 18.46 -5.55
C GLU A 358 -8.74 17.11 -6.00
N ARG A 359 -9.44 16.04 -5.64
CA ARG A 359 -9.22 14.70 -6.18
C ARG A 359 -10.04 14.52 -7.45
N GLY A 360 -9.42 14.12 -8.54
CA GLY A 360 -10.07 13.92 -9.81
C GLY A 360 -9.11 13.35 -10.86
N ASN A 361 -9.57 13.26 -12.09
CA ASN A 361 -8.71 12.87 -13.19
C ASN A 361 -7.79 14.06 -13.54
N VAL A 362 -6.49 13.87 -13.40
CA VAL A 362 -5.48 14.89 -13.67
C VAL A 362 -5.16 14.96 -15.16
N GLY A 363 -5.04 13.81 -15.80
CA GLY A 363 -4.67 13.69 -17.21
C GLY A 363 -4.13 12.31 -17.56
N ASN A 364 -3.50 12.21 -18.71
CA ASN A 364 -2.79 11.00 -19.11
C ASN A 364 -1.34 11.07 -18.67
N ALA A 365 -0.82 9.97 -18.16
CA ALA A 365 0.55 9.89 -17.67
C ALA A 365 1.30 8.70 -18.25
N ARG A 366 2.61 8.81 -18.31
CA ARG A 366 3.52 7.74 -18.73
C ARG A 366 4.65 7.60 -17.73
N LEU A 367 4.95 6.36 -17.38
CA LEU A 367 6.10 5.99 -16.57
C LEU A 367 6.91 4.96 -17.35
N TYR A 368 8.22 5.16 -17.46
CA TYR A 368 9.10 4.17 -18.05
C TYR A 368 10.44 4.18 -17.35
N GLY A 369 11.11 3.04 -17.38
CA GLY A 369 12.35 2.95 -16.65
C GLY A 369 13.02 1.60 -16.75
N ILE A 370 14.00 1.44 -15.86
CA ILE A 370 14.82 0.23 -15.70
C ILE A 370 14.73 -0.20 -14.25
N GLU A 371 14.55 -1.48 -14.04
CA GLU A 371 14.67 -2.12 -12.73
C GLU A 371 15.74 -3.19 -12.77
N SER A 372 16.53 -3.29 -11.72
CA SER A 372 17.55 -4.32 -11.58
C SER A 372 17.53 -4.93 -10.19
N LEU A 373 17.64 -6.25 -10.14
CA LEU A 373 17.87 -7.01 -8.93
C LEU A 373 19.09 -7.89 -9.15
N MET A 374 20.09 -7.79 -8.28
CA MET A 374 21.31 -8.59 -8.35
C MET A 374 21.65 -9.13 -6.97
N ASP A 375 21.90 -10.44 -6.90
CA ASP A 375 22.48 -11.11 -5.72
C ASP A 375 23.85 -11.66 -6.10
N ILE A 376 24.86 -11.24 -5.37
CA ILE A 376 26.27 -11.49 -5.68
C ILE A 376 26.90 -12.27 -4.54
N ASN A 377 27.38 -13.47 -4.81
CA ASN A 377 28.21 -14.22 -3.86
C ASN A 377 29.68 -13.83 -4.06
N LEU A 378 30.11 -12.81 -3.33
CA LEU A 378 31.47 -12.29 -3.38
C LEU A 378 32.50 -13.30 -2.85
N ALA A 379 32.13 -14.15 -1.88
CA ALA A 379 33.01 -15.21 -1.37
C ALA A 379 33.43 -16.16 -2.49
N SER A 380 32.51 -16.51 -3.40
CA SER A 380 32.79 -17.33 -4.56
C SER A 380 33.74 -16.66 -5.57
N TRP A 381 33.63 -15.33 -5.75
CA TRP A 381 34.53 -14.56 -6.62
C TRP A 381 35.94 -14.42 -6.03
N LEU A 382 36.01 -14.23 -4.71
CA LEU A 382 37.26 -14.08 -3.96
C LEU A 382 37.92 -15.43 -3.63
N LYS A 383 37.30 -16.56 -4.06
CA LYS A 383 37.73 -17.92 -3.75
C LYS A 383 37.94 -18.18 -2.25
N MET A 384 37.07 -17.58 -1.43
CA MET A 384 37.05 -17.82 0.01
C MET A 384 36.56 -19.25 0.30
N ASP A 385 36.91 -19.80 1.45
CA ASP A 385 36.42 -21.09 1.92
C ASP A 385 34.91 -20.97 2.27
N ASP A 386 34.02 -21.40 1.38
CA ASP A 386 32.57 -21.35 1.52
C ASP A 386 32.05 -22.09 2.78
N ALA A 387 32.86 -23.02 3.33
CA ALA A 387 32.49 -23.72 4.57
C ALA A 387 32.68 -22.87 5.83
N LYS A 388 33.50 -21.82 5.75
CA LYS A 388 33.81 -20.94 6.89
C LYS A 388 33.26 -19.55 6.75
N TYR A 389 33.22 -19.02 5.53
CA TYR A 389 32.91 -17.63 5.25
C TYR A 389 31.74 -17.50 4.30
N ALA A 390 30.83 -16.60 4.59
CA ALA A 390 29.83 -16.11 3.64
C ALA A 390 30.11 -14.62 3.41
N LEU A 391 30.24 -14.20 2.17
CA LEU A 391 30.31 -12.80 1.79
C LEU A 391 29.40 -12.60 0.59
N THR A 392 28.27 -11.95 0.82
CA THR A 392 27.27 -11.70 -0.22
C THR A 392 26.90 -10.23 -0.28
N SER A 393 26.55 -9.78 -1.46
CA SER A 393 26.02 -8.44 -1.69
C SER A 393 24.76 -8.55 -2.53
N PHE A 394 23.81 -7.65 -2.28
CA PHE A 394 22.68 -7.43 -3.19
C PHE A 394 22.66 -5.99 -3.68
N LEU A 395 22.10 -5.81 -4.87
CA LEU A 395 21.82 -4.51 -5.46
C LEU A 395 20.42 -4.55 -6.05
N ASN A 396 19.56 -3.65 -5.60
CA ASN A 396 18.25 -3.40 -6.15
C ASN A 396 18.18 -1.92 -6.53
N TYR A 397 18.06 -1.64 -7.83
CA TYR A 397 18.02 -0.29 -8.34
C TYR A 397 16.88 -0.12 -9.33
N SER A 398 16.11 0.95 -9.18
CA SER A 398 15.14 1.38 -10.16
C SER A 398 15.35 2.84 -10.56
N TYR A 399 15.34 3.07 -11.87
CA TYR A 399 15.26 4.38 -12.48
C TYR A 399 13.91 4.54 -13.15
N ILE A 400 13.15 5.57 -12.78
CA ILE A 400 11.79 5.80 -13.26
C ILE A 400 11.69 7.23 -13.80
N ASN A 401 11.48 7.37 -15.08
CA ASN A 401 11.04 8.65 -15.64
C ASN A 401 9.51 8.64 -15.73
N SER A 402 8.88 9.63 -15.11
CA SER A 402 7.43 9.77 -15.06
C SER A 402 7.02 11.15 -15.53
N GLU A 403 5.95 11.25 -16.33
CA GLU A 403 5.44 12.52 -16.83
C GLU A 403 3.94 12.49 -17.13
N TYR A 404 3.28 13.61 -16.95
CA TYR A 404 1.97 13.87 -17.51
C TYR A 404 2.09 14.25 -18.97
N ILE A 405 1.64 13.39 -19.90
CA ILE A 405 1.71 13.62 -21.34
C ILE A 405 0.58 14.52 -21.86
N SER A 406 -0.55 14.56 -21.13
CA SER A 406 -1.65 15.50 -21.35
C SER A 406 -2.38 15.79 -20.04
N ALA A 407 -2.95 16.98 -19.90
CA ALA A 407 -3.79 17.37 -18.78
C ALA A 407 -4.72 18.52 -19.22
N GLU A 408 -5.92 18.60 -18.64
CA GLU A 408 -6.85 19.71 -18.88
C GLU A 408 -6.35 21.01 -18.25
N LYS A 409 -5.74 20.90 -17.06
CA LYS A 409 -5.21 22.06 -16.35
C LYS A 409 -3.86 22.50 -16.95
N VAL A 410 -3.76 23.78 -17.28
CA VAL A 410 -2.51 24.40 -17.75
C VAL A 410 -1.41 24.26 -16.71
N GLY A 411 -0.18 23.99 -17.15
CA GLY A 411 1.00 23.84 -16.27
C GLY A 411 1.19 22.46 -15.65
N ILE A 412 0.38 21.45 -16.01
CA ILE A 412 0.55 20.07 -15.56
C ILE A 412 1.28 19.20 -16.58
N LYS A 413 1.04 19.42 -17.88
CA LYS A 413 1.74 18.66 -18.93
C LYS A 413 3.25 18.83 -18.81
N GLY A 414 3.99 17.73 -18.86
CA GLY A 414 5.44 17.66 -18.67
C GLY A 414 5.90 17.54 -17.21
N ASN A 415 5.00 17.72 -16.24
CA ASN A 415 5.32 17.53 -14.84
C ASN A 415 5.49 16.04 -14.51
N LYS A 416 6.30 15.75 -13.50
CA LYS A 416 6.45 14.41 -12.94
C LYS A 416 5.17 13.96 -12.27
N VAL A 417 4.91 12.66 -12.33
CA VAL A 417 3.80 12.03 -11.61
C VAL A 417 4.12 12.05 -10.11
N GLU A 418 3.14 12.40 -9.30
CA GLU A 418 3.29 12.49 -7.85
C GLU A 418 3.62 11.13 -7.21
N PHE A 419 4.41 11.16 -6.14
CA PHE A 419 4.88 10.00 -5.36
C PHE A 419 5.71 8.98 -6.16
N VAL A 420 6.35 9.43 -7.23
CA VAL A 420 7.25 8.62 -8.06
C VAL A 420 8.67 9.19 -7.96
N PRO A 421 9.57 8.57 -7.18
CA PRO A 421 10.97 8.96 -7.18
C PRO A 421 11.62 8.57 -8.50
N THR A 422 12.58 9.36 -8.96
CA THR A 422 13.35 9.07 -10.19
C THR A 422 14.30 7.91 -9.95
N ASP A 423 14.97 7.91 -8.81
CA ASP A 423 15.96 6.89 -8.42
C ASP A 423 15.57 6.27 -7.09
N ASN A 424 15.63 4.96 -7.02
CA ASN A 424 15.47 4.19 -5.79
C ASN A 424 16.55 3.09 -5.79
N LEU A 425 17.47 3.18 -4.83
CA LEU A 425 18.59 2.25 -4.69
C LEU A 425 18.55 1.59 -3.32
N LYS A 426 18.68 0.26 -3.30
CA LYS A 426 18.98 -0.50 -2.09
C LYS A 426 20.17 -1.41 -2.38
N ALA A 427 21.20 -1.29 -1.56
CA ALA A 427 22.38 -2.12 -1.65
C ALA A 427 22.69 -2.71 -0.27
N GLY A 428 23.14 -3.94 -0.22
CA GLY A 428 23.49 -4.57 1.04
C GLY A 428 24.75 -5.41 0.92
N LEU A 429 25.46 -5.51 2.05
CA LEU A 429 26.63 -6.37 2.22
C LEU A 429 26.42 -7.22 3.46
N MET A 430 26.49 -8.52 3.30
CA MET A 430 26.45 -9.49 4.38
C MET A 430 27.79 -10.20 4.50
N PHE A 431 28.37 -10.20 5.67
CA PHE A 431 29.54 -11.00 6.03
C PHE A 431 29.15 -12.02 7.09
N GLY A 432 29.39 -13.30 6.83
CA GLY A 432 29.16 -14.39 7.76
C GLY A 432 30.47 -15.13 8.08
N TYR A 433 30.67 -15.43 9.36
CA TYR A 433 31.74 -16.26 9.84
C TYR A 433 31.25 -17.16 10.98
N LYS A 434 31.26 -18.48 10.78
CA LYS A 434 30.71 -19.46 11.74
C LYS A 434 29.28 -19.06 12.17
N ASN A 435 29.11 -18.67 13.41
CA ASN A 435 27.81 -18.36 14.03
C ASN A 435 27.48 -16.86 14.04
N ILE A 436 28.32 -16.01 13.44
CA ILE A 436 28.15 -14.57 13.36
C ILE A 436 27.80 -14.17 11.94
N ALA A 437 26.80 -13.32 11.77
CA ALA A 437 26.52 -12.64 10.52
C ALA A 437 26.37 -11.12 10.77
N LEU A 438 27.08 -10.33 9.97
CA LEU A 438 27.01 -8.87 9.97
C LEU A 438 26.33 -8.43 8.67
N ASN A 439 25.38 -7.50 8.76
CA ASN A 439 24.70 -6.95 7.61
C ASN A 439 24.76 -5.42 7.64
N PHE A 440 25.10 -4.84 6.50
CA PHE A 440 24.99 -3.41 6.22
C PHE A 440 24.03 -3.24 5.06
N GLN A 441 23.09 -2.32 5.19
CA GLN A 441 22.18 -1.96 4.13
C GLN A 441 22.21 -0.45 3.91
N TYR A 442 22.37 -0.04 2.68
CA TYR A 442 22.22 1.32 2.21
C TYR A 442 20.93 1.46 1.42
N SER A 443 20.16 2.50 1.68
CA SER A 443 18.93 2.82 0.97
C SER A 443 18.94 4.29 0.57
N TYR A 444 18.72 4.58 -0.71
CA TYR A 444 18.63 5.92 -1.27
C TYR A 444 17.32 6.07 -2.04
N VAL A 445 16.61 7.15 -1.81
CA VAL A 445 15.40 7.52 -2.56
C VAL A 445 15.51 8.98 -2.97
N SER A 446 15.43 9.24 -4.26
CA SER A 446 15.44 10.60 -4.78
C SER A 446 14.17 11.36 -4.43
N GLN A 447 14.20 12.67 -4.57
CA GLN A 447 13.07 13.56 -4.33
C GLN A 447 11.83 13.18 -5.14
N GLN A 448 10.65 13.46 -4.57
CA GLN A 448 9.36 13.25 -5.22
C GLN A 448 8.39 14.39 -4.87
N PHE A 449 7.35 14.55 -5.68
CA PHE A 449 6.32 15.56 -5.47
C PHE A 449 5.04 14.93 -4.91
N THR A 450 4.25 15.71 -4.19
CA THR A 450 3.00 15.22 -3.59
C THR A 450 1.75 15.57 -4.37
N ASP A 451 1.89 16.37 -5.42
CA ASP A 451 0.80 16.75 -6.30
C ASP A 451 1.29 16.94 -7.76
N ALA A 452 0.36 16.97 -8.70
CA ALA A 452 0.65 17.06 -10.12
C ALA A 452 1.22 18.42 -10.56
N SER A 453 1.13 19.46 -9.72
CA SER A 453 1.76 20.76 -10.03
C SER A 453 3.27 20.78 -9.80
N ASN A 454 3.82 19.73 -9.19
CA ASN A 454 5.22 19.62 -8.77
C ASN A 454 5.66 20.77 -7.85
N ALA A 455 4.80 21.17 -6.94
CA ALA A 455 5.11 22.21 -5.98
C ALA A 455 6.33 21.82 -5.12
N VAL A 456 7.36 22.70 -5.11
CA VAL A 456 8.57 22.50 -4.31
C VAL A 456 8.35 22.98 -2.89
N GLN A 457 7.78 24.18 -2.72
CA GLN A 457 7.54 24.78 -1.41
C GLN A 457 6.34 24.12 -0.71
N GLY A 458 6.51 23.85 0.57
CA GLY A 458 5.44 23.32 1.40
C GLY A 458 4.29 24.29 1.58
N SER A 459 3.05 23.78 1.47
CA SER A 459 1.85 24.55 1.77
C SER A 459 1.70 24.76 3.30
N ILE A 460 0.90 25.75 3.71
CA ILE A 460 0.56 26.00 5.12
C ILE A 460 -0.08 24.79 5.79
N SER A 461 -0.76 23.95 5.02
CA SER A 461 -1.29 22.68 5.51
C SER A 461 -0.23 21.60 5.69
N GLY A 462 0.99 21.79 5.18
CA GLY A 462 2.06 20.80 5.16
C GLY A 462 1.80 19.62 4.19
N VAL A 463 0.66 19.61 3.51
CA VAL A 463 0.21 18.48 2.67
C VAL A 463 0.89 18.48 1.31
N ILE A 464 1.00 19.66 0.70
CA ILE A 464 1.59 19.85 -0.62
C ILE A 464 3.03 20.32 -0.45
N GLY A 465 3.90 19.88 -1.35
CA GLY A 465 5.29 20.22 -1.40
C GLY A 465 6.15 19.02 -1.76
N GLN A 466 7.41 19.24 -1.90
CA GLN A 466 8.39 18.21 -2.21
C GLN A 466 8.62 17.29 -0.98
N ILE A 467 8.80 16.01 -1.22
CA ILE A 467 9.44 15.08 -0.31
C ILE A 467 10.92 15.06 -0.70
N PRO A 468 11.84 15.54 0.15
CA PRO A 468 13.27 15.60 -0.19
C PRO A 468 13.88 14.22 -0.43
N THR A 469 15.01 14.20 -1.12
CA THR A 469 15.92 13.04 -1.17
C THR A 469 16.36 12.67 0.23
N TYR A 470 16.48 11.38 0.50
CA TYR A 470 17.07 10.86 1.72
C TYR A 470 17.86 9.58 1.45
N ASP A 471 18.85 9.33 2.29
CA ASP A 471 19.61 8.10 2.30
C ASP A 471 19.85 7.59 3.73
N LEU A 472 19.84 6.28 3.88
CA LEU A 472 19.89 5.61 5.17
C LEU A 472 20.91 4.48 5.14
N ILE A 473 21.60 4.30 6.26
CA ILE A 473 22.43 3.13 6.51
C ILE A 473 21.85 2.40 7.71
N ASP A 474 21.56 1.11 7.53
CA ASP A 474 21.15 0.21 8.61
C ASP A 474 22.26 -0.84 8.84
N PHE A 475 22.48 -1.17 10.09
CA PHE A 475 23.43 -2.21 10.50
C PHE A 475 22.72 -3.26 11.34
N SER A 476 23.02 -4.53 11.13
CA SER A 476 22.62 -5.59 12.06
C SER A 476 23.67 -6.67 12.21
N MET A 477 23.71 -7.27 13.39
CA MET A 477 24.57 -8.39 13.74
C MET A 477 23.71 -9.50 14.31
N ASN A 478 23.88 -10.72 13.79
CA ASN A 478 23.26 -11.94 14.29
C ASN A 478 24.32 -12.85 14.89
N TYR A 479 24.04 -13.42 16.06
CA TYR A 479 24.87 -14.45 16.71
C TYR A 479 24.00 -15.64 17.08
N THR A 480 24.34 -16.83 16.57
CA THR A 480 23.63 -18.06 16.87
C THR A 480 24.44 -18.93 17.83
N LEU A 481 23.87 -19.27 18.98
CA LEU A 481 24.46 -20.14 19.97
C LEU A 481 23.48 -21.27 20.33
N ASN A 482 23.75 -22.47 19.82
CA ASN A 482 22.87 -23.64 19.96
C ASN A 482 21.44 -23.32 19.51
N LYS A 483 20.49 -23.31 20.45
CA LYS A 483 19.06 -23.01 20.22
C LYS A 483 18.72 -21.54 20.33
N PHE A 484 19.66 -20.67 20.70
CA PHE A 484 19.47 -19.23 20.84
C PHE A 484 20.00 -18.50 19.60
N LYS A 485 19.24 -17.54 19.12
CA LYS A 485 19.72 -16.51 18.17
C LYS A 485 19.54 -15.14 18.81
N PHE A 486 20.63 -14.41 18.88
CA PHE A 486 20.67 -13.02 19.32
C PHE A 486 20.81 -12.13 18.09
N GLU A 487 20.05 -11.06 18.04
CA GLU A 487 20.15 -10.07 16.99
C GLU A 487 20.24 -8.68 17.60
N PHE A 488 21.29 -7.94 17.25
CA PHE A 488 21.48 -6.53 17.56
C PHE A 488 21.39 -5.74 16.26
N GLY A 489 20.72 -4.59 16.29
CA GLY A 489 20.68 -3.72 15.11
C GLY A 489 20.58 -2.25 15.44
N ILE A 490 21.03 -1.46 14.49
CA ILE A 490 20.97 0.01 14.48
C ILE A 490 20.30 0.39 13.16
N ASN A 491 19.09 0.92 13.23
CA ASN A 491 18.44 1.50 12.06
C ASN A 491 18.79 2.99 11.99
N ASN A 492 18.92 3.50 10.77
CA ASN A 492 19.29 4.87 10.50
C ASN A 492 20.59 5.27 11.24
N LEU A 493 21.68 4.55 10.95
CA LEU A 493 22.99 4.68 11.61
C LEU A 493 23.53 6.12 11.62
N LEU A 494 23.23 6.89 10.57
CA LEU A 494 23.68 8.29 10.42
C LEU A 494 22.75 9.29 11.12
N ASN A 495 21.66 8.83 11.73
CA ASN A 495 20.66 9.67 12.40
C ASN A 495 20.07 10.75 11.49
N GLU A 496 19.79 10.40 10.23
CA GLU A 496 19.18 11.29 9.25
C GLU A 496 17.74 11.67 9.66
N ALA A 497 17.42 12.95 9.61
CA ALA A 497 16.07 13.45 9.83
C ALA A 497 15.30 13.49 8.50
N TYR A 498 14.38 12.57 8.28
CA TYR A 498 13.69 12.40 7.02
C TYR A 498 12.19 12.10 7.19
N PHE A 499 11.48 12.17 6.08
CA PHE A 499 10.10 11.73 5.98
C PHE A 499 9.81 11.18 4.58
N THR A 500 8.87 10.25 4.53
CA THR A 500 8.50 9.55 3.29
C THR A 500 7.14 9.98 2.75
N ARG A 501 6.39 10.81 3.51
CA ARG A 501 5.06 11.26 3.10
C ARG A 501 4.63 12.56 3.76
N ARG A 502 3.74 13.24 3.07
CA ARG A 502 2.89 14.30 3.59
C ARG A 502 1.47 13.78 3.65
N ALA A 503 0.91 13.67 4.85
CA ALA A 503 -0.44 13.13 5.03
C ALA A 503 -1.50 14.19 4.70
N THR A 504 -2.52 13.78 3.95
CA THR A 504 -3.64 14.64 3.57
C THR A 504 -4.71 14.73 4.65
N GLY A 505 -4.79 13.72 5.51
CA GLY A 505 -5.76 13.61 6.58
C GLY A 505 -5.09 13.00 7.81
N TYR A 506 -5.77 12.04 8.43
CA TYR A 506 -5.24 11.35 9.60
C TYR A 506 -3.98 10.52 9.28
N PRO A 507 -2.91 10.54 10.07
CA PRO A 507 -2.65 11.27 11.32
C PRO A 507 -2.25 12.75 11.17
N GLY A 508 -2.23 13.29 9.95
CA GLY A 508 -1.92 14.67 9.62
C GLY A 508 -3.05 15.67 9.87
N PRO A 509 -3.13 16.74 9.08
CA PRO A 509 -2.37 17.00 7.85
C PRO A 509 -0.90 17.29 8.10
N GLY A 510 -0.10 17.13 7.04
CA GLY A 510 1.28 17.58 6.99
C GLY A 510 2.33 16.48 6.95
N ILE A 511 3.58 16.83 7.16
CA ILE A 511 4.72 15.93 7.18
C ILE A 511 4.59 14.97 8.36
N ILE A 512 4.73 13.69 8.07
CA ILE A 512 4.84 12.63 9.08
C ILE A 512 6.31 12.22 9.15
N PRO A 513 7.06 12.66 10.17
CA PRO A 513 8.45 12.30 10.33
C PRO A 513 8.65 10.79 10.45
N SER A 514 9.75 10.29 9.92
CA SER A 514 10.21 8.93 10.11
C SER A 514 11.06 8.80 11.37
N PRO A 515 11.21 7.59 11.95
CA PRO A 515 12.05 7.38 13.12
C PRO A 515 13.50 7.82 12.88
N ASN A 516 14.09 8.42 13.89
CA ASN A 516 15.53 8.69 13.97
C ASN A 516 16.34 7.40 14.17
N GLN A 517 17.63 7.55 14.43
CA GLN A 517 18.48 6.42 14.83
C GLN A 517 17.83 5.68 16.00
N ASN A 518 17.70 4.37 15.86
CA ASN A 518 17.17 3.51 16.92
C ASN A 518 17.95 2.20 16.99
N LEU A 519 18.07 1.70 18.21
CA LEU A 519 18.75 0.45 18.54
C LEU A 519 17.70 -0.60 18.87
N TYR A 520 17.96 -1.83 18.47
CA TYR A 520 17.17 -2.96 18.94
C TYR A 520 18.03 -4.16 19.30
N LEU A 521 17.52 -4.94 20.25
CA LEU A 521 18.06 -6.23 20.62
C LEU A 521 16.93 -7.26 20.62
N SER A 522 17.13 -8.37 19.95
CA SER A 522 16.18 -9.48 20.00
C SER A 522 16.85 -10.78 20.38
N THR A 523 16.10 -11.66 21.07
CA THR A 523 16.52 -13.00 21.41
C THR A 523 15.45 -13.97 20.94
N GLN A 524 15.86 -14.95 20.18
CA GLN A 524 14.99 -16.03 19.72
C GLN A 524 15.46 -17.36 20.29
N TYR A 525 14.54 -18.17 20.79
CA TYR A 525 14.80 -19.52 21.23
C TYR A 525 14.06 -20.51 20.33
N LYS A 526 14.77 -21.52 19.84
CA LYS A 526 14.21 -22.62 19.03
C LYS A 526 14.04 -23.85 19.90
N PHE A 527 12.80 -24.27 20.08
CA PHE A 527 12.43 -25.46 20.87
C PHE A 527 12.87 -26.77 20.23
#